data_8cbfb4d516cb500be5686e56db1cc1e7
#
_entry.id   8cbfb4d516cb500be5686e56db1cc1e7
#
_cell.length_a   1.000
_cell.length_b   1.000
_cell.length_c   1.000
_cell.angle_alpha   90.00
_cell.angle_beta   90.00
_cell.angle_gamma   90.00
#
_symmetry.space_group_name_H-M   'P 1'
#
loop_
_entity.id
_entity.type
_entity.pdbx_description
1 polymer ?
#
loop_
_entity_poly.entity_id
_entity_poly.type
_entity_poly.pdbx_seq_one_letter_code
_entity_poly.pdbx_strand_id
1 'polypeptide(L)'
;NSLLRTTAETGFIKISEREGPDKRQRFAYEITLRGAAEKMRLTDQFLTRKFAEYDALHAELTGATSGLEPFKHRTKLMQNNLAPISELFVSYESAQKLKVEAADLTSHDLSPRQICDLELLMNGGFNPLKGFLTEEDYNGVVENMRLADGSLCPIPNSLDVSEEFASSLEMGQDIALRDQEGVILGTMTVTDRWEPNKAIEAEKVFGADDDAHPAVNYL
;
A
#
# COMPACT_ATOMS: atom_id res chain seq x y z
N ASN A 1 -25.51 14.23 -5.62
CA ASN A 1 -26.52 13.40 -4.91
C ASN A 1 -27.61 12.79 -5.81
N SER A 2 -27.72 13.19 -7.10
CA SER A 2 -28.65 12.56 -8.04
C SER A 2 -28.30 11.09 -8.31
N LEU A 3 -27.02 10.79 -8.47
CA LEU A 3 -26.53 9.43 -8.76
C LEU A 3 -26.92 8.43 -7.65
N LEU A 4 -26.77 8.80 -6.38
CA LEU A 4 -27.13 7.95 -5.25
C LEU A 4 -28.64 7.70 -5.16
N ARG A 5 -29.47 8.72 -5.48
CA ARG A 5 -30.92 8.54 -5.55
C ARG A 5 -31.33 7.58 -6.67
N THR A 6 -30.78 7.75 -7.86
CA THR A 6 -31.03 6.83 -8.98
C THR A 6 -30.58 5.40 -8.63
N THR A 7 -29.44 5.24 -7.95
CA THR A 7 -28.96 3.92 -7.52
C THR A 7 -29.87 3.30 -6.44
N ALA A 8 -30.48 4.11 -5.58
CA ALA A 8 -31.48 3.64 -4.62
C ALA A 8 -32.80 3.25 -5.29
N GLU A 9 -33.27 4.02 -6.28
CA GLU A 9 -34.47 3.71 -7.07
C GLU A 9 -34.33 2.38 -7.83
N THR A 10 -33.12 2.01 -8.26
CA THR A 10 -32.85 0.71 -8.88
C THR A 10 -32.78 -0.45 -7.87
N GLY A 11 -32.83 -0.14 -6.57
CA GLY A 11 -32.78 -1.14 -5.50
C GLY A 11 -31.38 -1.72 -5.24
N PHE A 12 -30.32 -1.07 -5.71
CA PHE A 12 -28.95 -1.52 -5.49
C PHE A 12 -28.39 -1.07 -4.14
N ILE A 13 -28.86 0.06 -3.64
CA ILE A 13 -28.53 0.56 -2.30
C ILE A 13 -29.82 0.87 -1.53
N LYS A 14 -29.74 0.77 -0.20
CA LYS A 14 -30.77 1.21 0.72
C LYS A 14 -30.27 2.47 1.42
N ILE A 15 -31.10 3.49 1.46
CA ILE A 15 -30.82 4.74 2.19
C ILE A 15 -31.60 4.67 3.50
N SER A 16 -30.88 4.82 4.63
CA SER A 16 -31.48 4.96 5.94
C SER A 16 -31.11 6.32 6.54
N GLU A 17 -32.08 6.97 7.16
CA GLU A 17 -31.86 8.21 7.90
C GLU A 17 -31.45 7.85 9.32
N ARG A 18 -30.39 8.48 9.83
CA ARG A 18 -29.94 8.36 11.22
C ARG A 18 -29.82 9.77 11.80
N GLU A 19 -30.30 9.94 13.00
CA GLU A 19 -30.12 11.18 13.74
C GLU A 19 -28.73 11.17 14.37
N GLY A 20 -27.87 12.13 14.02
CA GLY A 20 -26.54 12.27 14.61
C GLY A 20 -26.59 12.92 15.99
N PRO A 21 -25.52 12.83 16.79
CA PRO A 21 -25.45 13.42 18.13
C PRO A 21 -25.63 14.95 18.13
N ASP A 22 -25.46 15.62 17.01
CA ASP A 22 -25.64 17.03 16.76
C ASP A 22 -27.04 17.40 16.21
N LYS A 23 -28.02 16.49 16.28
CA LYS A 23 -29.36 16.60 15.71
C LYS A 23 -29.44 16.89 14.22
N ARG A 24 -28.33 16.66 13.49
CA ARG A 24 -28.31 16.74 12.03
C ARG A 24 -28.70 15.40 11.44
N GLN A 25 -29.55 15.43 10.41
CA GLN A 25 -29.89 14.24 9.64
C GLN A 25 -28.67 13.75 8.89
N ARG A 26 -28.29 12.50 9.14
CA ARG A 26 -27.23 11.79 8.42
C ARG A 26 -27.85 10.68 7.61
N PHE A 27 -27.38 10.50 6.38
CA PHE A 27 -27.81 9.40 5.52
C PHE A 27 -26.77 8.29 5.57
N ALA A 28 -27.22 7.09 5.91
CA ALA A 28 -26.41 5.87 5.78
C ALA A 28 -26.82 5.14 4.49
N TYR A 29 -25.82 4.69 3.73
CA TYR A 29 -25.99 3.97 2.49
C TYR A 29 -25.54 2.54 2.68
N GLU A 30 -26.44 1.59 2.47
CA GLU A 30 -26.15 0.16 2.60
C GLU A 30 -26.35 -0.52 1.25
N ILE A 31 -25.37 -1.31 0.83
CA ILE A 31 -25.49 -2.06 -0.42
C ILE A 31 -26.46 -3.23 -0.19
N THR A 32 -27.43 -3.41 -1.07
CA THR A 32 -28.36 -4.55 -1.00
C THR A 32 -27.74 -5.80 -1.58
N LEU A 33 -28.32 -6.98 -1.32
CA LEU A 33 -27.90 -8.22 -1.96
C LEU A 33 -27.92 -8.13 -3.51
N ARG A 34 -28.94 -7.45 -4.04
CA ARG A 34 -29.03 -7.16 -5.48
C ARG A 34 -27.92 -6.22 -5.93
N GLY A 35 -27.60 -5.19 -5.13
CA GLY A 35 -26.50 -4.28 -5.41
C GLY A 35 -25.15 -4.96 -5.36
N ALA A 36 -24.93 -5.87 -4.40
CA ALA A 36 -23.71 -6.65 -4.30
C ALA A 36 -23.55 -7.59 -5.51
N ALA A 37 -24.61 -8.27 -5.93
CA ALA A 37 -24.59 -9.14 -7.12
C ALA A 37 -24.29 -8.32 -8.40
N GLU A 38 -24.90 -7.16 -8.56
CA GLU A 38 -24.65 -6.29 -9.71
C GLU A 38 -23.22 -5.72 -9.70
N LYS A 39 -22.71 -5.33 -8.53
CA LYS A 39 -21.31 -4.94 -8.38
C LYS A 39 -20.36 -6.06 -8.81
N MET A 40 -20.59 -7.28 -8.37
CA MET A 40 -19.78 -8.44 -8.77
C MET A 40 -19.82 -8.65 -10.28
N ARG A 41 -21.01 -8.61 -10.89
CA ARG A 41 -21.19 -8.75 -12.35
C ARG A 41 -20.43 -7.67 -13.13
N LEU A 42 -20.53 -6.41 -12.69
CA LEU A 42 -19.83 -5.28 -13.33
C LEU A 42 -18.31 -5.38 -13.14
N THR A 43 -17.86 -5.82 -11.97
CA THR A 43 -16.44 -6.06 -11.70
C THR A 43 -15.88 -7.16 -12.60
N ASP A 44 -16.60 -8.27 -12.73
CA ASP A 44 -16.20 -9.38 -13.62
C ASP A 44 -16.10 -8.92 -15.07
N GLN A 45 -17.11 -8.20 -15.57
CA GLN A 45 -17.07 -7.62 -16.92
C GLN A 45 -15.91 -6.63 -17.11
N PHE A 46 -15.63 -5.81 -16.11
CA PHE A 46 -14.51 -4.87 -16.16
C PHE A 46 -13.18 -5.61 -16.23
N LEU A 47 -12.98 -6.60 -15.37
CA LEU A 47 -11.76 -7.41 -15.35
C LEU A 47 -11.58 -8.20 -16.67
N THR A 48 -12.62 -8.83 -17.17
CA THR A 48 -12.58 -9.55 -18.45
C THR A 48 -12.13 -8.63 -19.60
N ARG A 49 -12.68 -7.41 -19.65
CA ARG A 49 -12.27 -6.42 -20.64
C ARG A 49 -10.82 -6.00 -20.46
N LYS A 50 -10.39 -5.77 -19.21
CA LYS A 50 -9.02 -5.35 -18.92
C LYS A 50 -7.98 -6.43 -19.24
N PHE A 51 -8.31 -7.69 -18.98
CA PHE A 51 -7.45 -8.80 -19.39
C PHE A 51 -7.34 -8.91 -20.92
N ALA A 52 -8.45 -8.76 -21.64
CA ALA A 52 -8.40 -8.75 -23.11
C ALA A 52 -7.59 -7.57 -23.67
N GLU A 53 -7.71 -6.37 -23.10
CA GLU A 53 -6.87 -5.22 -23.44
C GLU A 53 -5.39 -5.49 -23.18
N TYR A 54 -5.07 -6.09 -22.03
CA TYR A 54 -3.70 -6.48 -21.67
C TYR A 54 -3.13 -7.51 -22.65
N ASP A 55 -3.87 -8.55 -22.95
CA ASP A 55 -3.44 -9.61 -23.89
C ASP A 55 -3.21 -9.04 -25.30
N ALA A 56 -4.08 -8.10 -25.75
CA ALA A 56 -3.91 -7.43 -27.04
C ALA A 56 -2.62 -6.61 -27.06
N LEU A 57 -2.37 -5.78 -26.03
CA LEU A 57 -1.14 -4.99 -25.92
C LEU A 57 0.11 -5.86 -25.80
N HIS A 58 0.02 -6.97 -25.08
CA HIS A 58 1.12 -7.92 -24.96
C HIS A 58 1.42 -8.61 -26.30
N ALA A 59 0.38 -8.96 -27.07
CA ALA A 59 0.54 -9.52 -28.43
C ALA A 59 1.17 -8.52 -29.39
N GLU A 60 0.77 -7.22 -29.36
CA GLU A 60 1.36 -6.17 -30.17
C GLU A 60 2.84 -5.96 -29.81
N LEU A 61 3.19 -5.90 -28.52
CA LEU A 61 4.57 -5.80 -28.05
C LEU A 61 5.41 -6.99 -28.54
N THR A 62 4.89 -8.22 -28.43
CA THR A 62 5.58 -9.43 -28.86
C THR A 62 5.72 -9.49 -30.39
N GLY A 63 4.69 -9.05 -31.11
CA GLY A 63 4.72 -8.92 -32.58
C GLY A 63 5.67 -7.84 -33.07
N ALA A 64 5.67 -6.68 -32.43
CA ALA A 64 6.55 -5.56 -32.76
C ALA A 64 8.04 -5.85 -32.49
N THR A 65 8.34 -6.69 -31.49
CA THR A 65 9.73 -7.08 -31.16
C THR A 65 10.30 -8.19 -32.04
N SER A 66 9.47 -8.87 -32.81
CA SER A 66 9.92 -9.98 -33.68
C SER A 66 10.81 -9.56 -34.85
N GLY A 67 10.87 -8.26 -35.20
CA GLY A 67 11.65 -7.70 -36.30
C GLY A 67 12.82 -6.78 -35.90
N LEU A 68 12.98 -6.45 -34.63
CA LEU A 68 13.96 -5.46 -34.15
C LEU A 68 15.01 -6.12 -33.26
N GLU A 69 16.11 -6.60 -33.87
CA GLU A 69 17.26 -7.18 -33.14
C GLU A 69 17.82 -6.29 -32.01
N PRO A 70 17.93 -4.95 -32.16
CA PRO A 70 18.40 -4.10 -31.05
C PRO A 70 17.45 -4.07 -29.85
N PHE A 71 16.13 -4.27 -30.06
CA PHE A 71 15.13 -4.27 -29.03
C PHE A 71 15.12 -5.55 -28.20
N LYS A 72 15.37 -6.70 -28.85
CA LYS A 72 15.50 -8.01 -28.15
C LYS A 72 16.67 -8.02 -27.16
N HIS A 73 17.75 -7.33 -27.50
CA HIS A 73 18.93 -7.25 -26.62
C HIS A 73 18.64 -6.35 -25.40
N ARG A 74 17.90 -5.26 -25.60
CA ARG A 74 17.52 -4.34 -24.53
C ARG A 74 16.48 -4.93 -23.59
N THR A 75 15.50 -5.65 -24.12
CA THR A 75 14.48 -6.38 -23.33
C THR A 75 15.12 -7.52 -22.53
N LYS A 76 16.10 -8.23 -23.13
CA LYS A 76 16.85 -9.29 -22.43
C LYS A 76 17.76 -8.73 -21.33
N LEU A 77 18.35 -7.54 -21.54
CA LEU A 77 19.12 -6.83 -20.51
C LEU A 77 18.20 -6.30 -19.38
N MET A 78 17.01 -5.82 -19.71
CA MET A 78 16.02 -5.41 -18.70
C MET A 78 15.47 -6.62 -17.91
N GLN A 79 15.17 -7.73 -18.60
CA GLN A 79 14.68 -8.95 -17.93
C GLN A 79 15.76 -9.63 -17.06
N ASN A 80 17.03 -9.49 -17.39
CA ASN A 80 18.12 -10.08 -16.61
C ASN A 80 18.56 -9.23 -15.40
N ASN A 81 18.13 -7.95 -15.32
CA ASN A 81 18.54 -7.02 -14.27
C ASN A 81 17.39 -6.58 -13.36
N LEU A 82 16.15 -6.94 -13.69
CA LEU A 82 15.01 -6.72 -12.76
C LEU A 82 14.93 -7.95 -11.86
N ALA A 83 15.26 -7.77 -10.59
CA ALA A 83 14.89 -8.75 -9.58
C ALA A 83 13.38 -9.04 -9.70
N PRO A 84 12.97 -10.31 -9.55
CA PRO A 84 11.57 -10.63 -9.59
C PRO A 84 10.82 -9.76 -8.57
N ILE A 85 9.73 -9.14 -8.99
CA ILE A 85 8.86 -8.36 -8.10
C ILE A 85 8.40 -9.31 -7.01
N SER A 86 8.71 -8.98 -5.76
CA SER A 86 8.31 -9.77 -4.60
C SER A 86 7.02 -9.19 -4.05
N GLU A 87 5.90 -9.87 -4.29
CA GLU A 87 4.64 -9.55 -3.62
C GLU A 87 4.63 -10.18 -2.22
N LEU A 88 4.16 -9.40 -1.23
CA LEU A 88 4.04 -9.85 0.15
C LEU A 88 2.61 -10.33 0.47
N PHE A 89 1.72 -10.37 -0.52
CA PHE A 89 0.39 -10.90 -0.35
C PHE A 89 0.42 -12.41 -0.07
N VAL A 90 -0.34 -12.80 0.93
CA VAL A 90 -0.51 -14.22 1.28
C VAL A 90 -1.76 -14.79 0.62
N SER A 91 -1.84 -16.12 0.52
CA SER A 91 -3.05 -16.80 0.03
C SER A 91 -4.25 -16.50 0.92
N TYR A 92 -5.46 -16.63 0.36
CA TYR A 92 -6.70 -16.42 1.13
C TYR A 92 -6.76 -17.28 2.40
N GLU A 93 -6.36 -18.55 2.31
CA GLU A 93 -6.34 -19.46 3.46
C GLU A 93 -5.36 -19.01 4.54
N SER A 94 -4.15 -18.58 4.14
CA SER A 94 -3.15 -18.03 5.04
C SER A 94 -3.63 -16.73 5.67
N ALA A 95 -4.30 -15.86 4.91
CA ALA A 95 -4.87 -14.61 5.42
C ALA A 95 -5.93 -14.86 6.50
N GLN A 96 -6.77 -15.89 6.36
CA GLN A 96 -7.76 -16.23 7.39
C GLN A 96 -7.11 -16.70 8.70
N LYS A 97 -6.04 -17.48 8.61
CA LYS A 97 -5.26 -17.92 9.78
C LYS A 97 -4.57 -16.74 10.46
N LEU A 98 -3.86 -15.93 9.67
CA LEU A 98 -3.16 -14.74 10.18
C LEU A 98 -4.13 -13.74 10.83
N LYS A 99 -5.34 -13.56 10.33
CA LYS A 99 -6.35 -12.70 10.96
C LYS A 99 -6.76 -13.17 12.35
N VAL A 100 -6.85 -14.49 12.55
CA VAL A 100 -7.17 -15.05 13.88
C VAL A 100 -5.98 -14.85 14.83
N GLU A 101 -4.77 -15.16 14.38
CA GLU A 101 -3.54 -15.00 15.16
C GLU A 101 -3.26 -13.53 15.50
N ALA A 102 -3.48 -12.64 14.53
CA ALA A 102 -3.24 -11.21 14.69
C ALA A 102 -4.27 -10.47 15.55
N ALA A 103 -5.40 -11.12 15.90
CA ALA A 103 -6.41 -10.49 16.74
C ALA A 103 -5.90 -10.21 18.17
N ASP A 104 -4.98 -11.04 18.65
CA ASP A 104 -4.40 -10.94 19.99
C ASP A 104 -3.03 -10.23 20.03
N LEU A 105 -2.52 -9.80 18.85
CA LEU A 105 -1.26 -9.07 18.77
C LEU A 105 -1.41 -7.62 19.20
N THR A 106 -0.33 -7.04 19.71
CA THR A 106 -0.20 -5.59 19.83
C THR A 106 -0.42 -4.96 18.46
N SER A 107 -1.26 -3.93 18.38
CA SER A 107 -1.63 -3.37 17.08
C SER A 107 -1.27 -1.90 16.96
N HIS A 108 -0.97 -1.48 15.74
CA HIS A 108 -0.77 -0.10 15.33
C HIS A 108 -1.82 0.31 14.29
N ASP A 109 -2.51 1.42 14.54
CA ASP A 109 -3.48 1.99 13.60
C ASP A 109 -2.74 2.92 12.64
N LEU A 110 -2.71 2.51 11.37
CA LEU A 110 -1.98 3.21 10.32
C LEU A 110 -2.66 4.52 9.93
N SER A 111 -1.86 5.55 9.70
CA SER A 111 -2.33 6.76 9.03
C SER A 111 -2.67 6.47 7.56
N PRO A 112 -3.45 7.32 6.87
CA PRO A 112 -3.75 7.15 5.43
C PRO A 112 -2.49 7.05 4.56
N ARG A 113 -1.41 7.77 4.90
CA ARG A 113 -0.11 7.67 4.21
C ARG A 113 0.52 6.30 4.42
N GLN A 114 0.59 5.85 5.67
CA GLN A 114 1.18 4.55 6.01
C GLN A 114 0.42 3.38 5.38
N ILE A 115 -0.89 3.51 5.18
CA ILE A 115 -1.68 2.52 4.42
C ILE A 115 -1.22 2.47 2.96
N CYS A 116 -1.03 3.62 2.30
CA CYS A 116 -0.49 3.66 0.94
C CYS A 116 0.91 3.05 0.86
N ASP A 117 1.76 3.34 1.82
CA ASP A 117 3.12 2.79 1.89
C ASP A 117 3.08 1.26 2.09
N LEU A 118 2.21 0.76 2.97
CA LEU A 118 1.99 -0.67 3.16
C LEU A 118 1.48 -1.34 1.87
N GLU A 119 0.52 -0.75 1.17
CA GLU A 119 0.02 -1.27 -0.10
C GLU A 119 1.12 -1.38 -1.16
N LEU A 120 2.00 -0.37 -1.26
CA LEU A 120 3.12 -0.37 -2.19
C LEU A 120 4.20 -1.39 -1.80
N LEU A 121 4.44 -1.62 -0.52
CA LEU A 121 5.28 -2.73 -0.05
C LEU A 121 4.67 -4.07 -0.42
N MET A 122 3.38 -4.28 -0.14
CA MET A 122 2.71 -5.57 -0.34
C MET A 122 2.60 -5.96 -1.81
N ASN A 123 2.36 -5.01 -2.72
CA ASN A 123 2.22 -5.28 -4.15
C ASN A 123 3.55 -5.21 -4.93
N GLY A 124 4.68 -5.01 -4.23
CA GLY A 124 6.00 -4.91 -4.83
C GLY A 124 6.30 -3.57 -5.52
N GLY A 125 5.46 -2.54 -5.31
CA GLY A 125 5.69 -1.19 -5.84
C GLY A 125 6.96 -0.56 -5.31
N PHE A 126 7.39 -0.93 -4.11
CA PHE A 126 8.65 -0.52 -3.49
C PHE A 126 9.77 -1.58 -3.61
N ASN A 127 9.68 -2.51 -4.57
CA ASN A 127 10.76 -3.47 -4.79
C ASN A 127 12.12 -2.75 -4.93
N PRO A 128 13.19 -3.18 -4.24
CA PRO A 128 13.37 -4.48 -3.59
C PRO A 128 12.97 -4.57 -2.12
N LEU A 129 12.30 -3.55 -1.55
CA LEU A 129 11.91 -3.57 -0.16
C LEU A 129 10.95 -4.73 0.15
N LYS A 130 11.17 -5.38 1.30
CA LYS A 130 10.32 -6.46 1.83
C LYS A 130 9.60 -6.07 3.12
N GLY A 131 9.72 -4.81 3.51
CA GLY A 131 9.16 -4.22 4.70
C GLY A 131 9.60 -2.78 4.84
N PHE A 132 9.24 -2.16 5.95
CA PHE A 132 9.77 -0.85 6.32
C PHE A 132 11.27 -0.95 6.61
N LEU A 133 11.99 0.15 6.40
CA LEU A 133 13.44 0.21 6.53
C LEU A 133 13.92 -0.05 7.96
N THR A 134 15.09 -0.65 8.09
CA THR A 134 15.90 -0.67 9.30
C THR A 134 16.68 0.64 9.44
N GLU A 135 17.30 0.90 10.60
CA GLU A 135 18.16 2.07 10.79
C GLU A 135 19.32 2.12 9.80
N GLU A 136 19.95 0.97 9.53
CA GLU A 136 21.06 0.88 8.57
C GLU A 136 20.62 1.26 7.16
N ASP A 137 19.51 0.68 6.69
CA ASP A 137 18.94 1.00 5.39
C ASP A 137 18.48 2.45 5.31
N TYR A 138 17.80 2.95 6.35
CA TYR A 138 17.37 4.35 6.42
C TYR A 138 18.54 5.32 6.26
N ASN A 139 19.60 5.12 7.04
CA ASN A 139 20.80 5.96 6.96
C ASN A 139 21.45 5.88 5.58
N GLY A 140 21.54 4.69 4.99
CA GLY A 140 22.06 4.49 3.64
C GLY A 140 21.24 5.21 2.57
N VAL A 141 19.92 5.18 2.69
CA VAL A 141 18.99 5.87 1.78
C VAL A 141 19.13 7.40 1.92
N VAL A 142 19.11 7.92 3.14
CA VAL A 142 19.24 9.36 3.40
C VAL A 142 20.59 9.89 2.90
N GLU A 143 21.67 9.15 3.10
CA GLU A 143 23.01 9.58 2.72
C GLU A 143 23.31 9.42 1.22
N ASN A 144 22.89 8.31 0.61
CA ASN A 144 23.37 7.87 -0.69
C ASN A 144 22.27 7.37 -1.64
N MET A 145 20.98 7.42 -1.24
CA MET A 145 19.86 6.80 -1.97
C MET A 145 20.08 5.29 -2.21
N ARG A 146 20.67 4.60 -1.23
CA ARG A 146 21.01 3.18 -1.34
C ARG A 146 20.67 2.43 -0.06
N LEU A 147 20.15 1.21 -0.23
CA LEU A 147 20.03 0.23 0.84
C LEU A 147 21.42 -0.33 1.20
N ALA A 148 21.52 -1.03 2.32
CA ALA A 148 22.75 -1.67 2.78
C ALA A 148 23.31 -2.68 1.76
N ASP A 149 22.46 -3.32 0.95
CA ASP A 149 22.84 -4.22 -0.12
C ASP A 149 23.31 -3.51 -1.42
N GLY A 150 23.28 -2.16 -1.42
CA GLY A 150 23.63 -1.32 -2.57
C GLY A 150 22.49 -1.05 -3.56
N SER A 151 21.31 -1.62 -3.35
CA SER A 151 20.15 -1.40 -4.20
C SER A 151 19.70 0.07 -4.15
N LEU A 152 19.21 0.60 -5.28
CA LEU A 152 18.70 1.97 -5.36
C LEU A 152 17.37 2.09 -4.60
N CYS A 153 17.34 3.00 -3.66
CA CYS A 153 16.12 3.42 -2.96
C CYS A 153 16.19 4.95 -2.77
N PRO A 154 15.42 5.74 -3.54
CA PRO A 154 15.60 7.19 -3.59
C PRO A 154 14.98 7.94 -2.41
N ILE A 155 14.01 7.36 -1.72
CA ILE A 155 13.27 7.98 -0.61
C ILE A 155 13.14 6.95 0.50
N PRO A 156 13.41 7.33 1.78
CA PRO A 156 13.23 6.42 2.89
C PRO A 156 11.76 6.11 3.11
N ASN A 157 11.48 4.85 3.45
CA ASN A 157 10.15 4.35 3.79
C ASN A 157 10.20 3.63 5.13
N SER A 158 9.97 4.36 6.21
CA SER A 158 9.93 3.89 7.59
C SER A 158 8.51 3.94 8.16
N LEU A 159 8.24 3.12 9.16
CA LEU A 159 6.98 3.16 9.91
C LEU A 159 7.13 4.08 11.11
N ASP A 160 6.63 5.29 10.98
CA ASP A 160 6.61 6.25 12.09
C ASP A 160 5.56 5.87 13.13
N VAL A 161 5.98 5.81 14.37
CA VAL A 161 5.12 5.52 15.52
C VAL A 161 5.43 6.45 16.69
N SER A 162 4.54 6.54 17.67
CA SER A 162 4.83 7.32 18.89
C SER A 162 5.96 6.67 19.71
N GLU A 163 6.72 7.47 20.42
CA GLU A 163 7.78 7.03 21.34
C GLU A 163 7.23 6.02 22.38
N GLU A 164 6.03 6.30 22.91
CA GLU A 164 5.35 5.41 23.86
C GLU A 164 5.10 4.04 23.25
N PHE A 165 4.54 3.98 22.03
CA PHE A 165 4.29 2.73 21.34
C PHE A 165 5.61 2.02 21.01
N ALA A 166 6.58 2.72 20.43
CA ALA A 166 7.89 2.15 20.13
C ALA A 166 8.56 1.54 21.38
N SER A 167 8.48 2.22 22.54
CA SER A 167 9.06 1.75 23.80
C SER A 167 8.36 0.52 24.37
N SER A 168 7.10 0.29 24.02
CA SER A 168 6.32 -0.87 24.46
C SER A 168 6.61 -2.15 23.68
N LEU A 169 7.31 -2.06 22.53
CA LEU A 169 7.58 -3.21 21.66
C LEU A 169 8.91 -3.88 22.01
N GLU A 170 8.95 -5.20 21.82
CA GLU A 170 10.16 -6.00 21.93
C GLU A 170 10.71 -6.35 20.54
N MET A 171 12.03 -6.51 20.45
CA MET A 171 12.68 -6.96 19.21
C MET A 171 12.27 -8.41 18.91
N GLY A 172 11.87 -8.66 17.67
CA GLY A 172 11.34 -9.97 17.24
C GLY A 172 9.86 -10.17 17.53
N GLN A 173 9.18 -9.18 18.14
CA GLN A 173 7.75 -9.23 18.38
C GLN A 173 6.97 -9.02 17.07
N ASP A 174 5.89 -9.80 16.90
CA ASP A 174 4.94 -9.55 15.82
C ASP A 174 3.88 -8.55 16.26
N ILE A 175 3.55 -7.63 15.37
CA ILE A 175 2.48 -6.64 15.54
C ILE A 175 1.47 -6.72 14.41
N ALA A 176 0.23 -6.33 14.71
CA ALA A 176 -0.82 -6.18 13.70
C ALA A 176 -0.89 -4.73 13.22
N LEU A 177 -0.93 -4.55 11.90
CA LEU A 177 -1.14 -3.27 11.24
C LEU A 177 -2.60 -3.16 10.85
N ARG A 178 -3.28 -2.10 11.30
CA ARG A 178 -4.73 -1.90 11.13
C ARG A 178 -5.00 -0.58 10.40
N ASP A 179 -6.14 -0.53 9.73
CA ASP A 179 -6.71 0.76 9.33
C ASP A 179 -7.40 1.47 10.53
N GLN A 180 -7.89 2.68 10.28
CA GLN A 180 -8.56 3.48 11.30
C GLN A 180 -9.93 2.91 11.73
N GLU A 181 -10.49 2.00 10.96
CA GLU A 181 -11.70 1.23 11.27
C GLU A 181 -11.42 -0.04 12.08
N GLY A 182 -10.13 -0.35 12.31
CA GLY A 182 -9.67 -1.52 13.07
C GLY A 182 -9.56 -2.80 12.25
N VAL A 183 -9.61 -2.71 10.91
CA VAL A 183 -9.42 -3.88 10.03
C VAL A 183 -7.93 -4.21 9.95
N ILE A 184 -7.57 -5.46 10.21
CA ILE A 184 -6.20 -5.94 10.08
C ILE A 184 -5.82 -6.01 8.60
N LEU A 185 -4.83 -5.23 8.21
CA LEU A 185 -4.29 -5.15 6.85
C LEU A 185 -3.08 -6.06 6.66
N GLY A 186 -2.28 -6.23 7.72
CA GLY A 186 -1.08 -7.05 7.69
C GLY A 186 -0.52 -7.33 9.07
N THR A 187 0.52 -8.15 9.11
CA THR A 187 1.35 -8.38 10.30
C THR A 187 2.80 -8.06 9.96
N MET A 188 3.54 -7.58 10.93
CA MET A 188 4.95 -7.23 10.79
C MET A 188 5.72 -7.69 12.02
N THR A 189 6.91 -8.25 11.82
CA THR A 189 7.86 -8.52 12.89
C THR A 189 8.74 -7.29 13.13
N VAL A 190 8.85 -6.83 14.36
CA VAL A 190 9.70 -5.70 14.75
C VAL A 190 11.17 -6.16 14.72
N THR A 191 11.90 -5.75 13.70
CA THR A 191 13.32 -6.13 13.52
C THR A 191 14.28 -5.04 13.94
N ASP A 192 13.81 -3.80 14.01
CA ASP A 192 14.62 -2.65 14.38
C ASP A 192 13.77 -1.53 14.98
N ARG A 193 14.42 -0.63 15.75
CA ARG A 193 13.76 0.52 16.39
C ARG A 193 14.80 1.62 16.64
N TRP A 194 14.58 2.78 16.03
CA TRP A 194 15.49 3.93 16.18
C TRP A 194 14.73 5.26 16.14
N GLU A 195 15.43 6.34 16.43
CA GLU A 195 14.91 7.69 16.29
C GLU A 195 15.55 8.36 15.04
N PRO A 196 14.73 8.69 14.00
CA PRO A 196 15.25 9.29 12.79
C PRO A 196 15.72 10.73 13.01
N ASN A 197 16.80 11.13 12.32
CA ASN A 197 17.20 12.53 12.27
C ASN A 197 16.44 13.27 11.16
N LYS A 198 15.26 13.73 11.47
CA LYS A 198 14.35 14.39 10.52
C LYS A 198 14.95 15.65 9.87
N ALA A 199 15.83 16.37 10.57
CA ALA A 199 16.50 17.55 10.00
C ALA A 199 17.49 17.14 8.89
N ILE A 200 18.28 16.09 9.10
CA ILE A 200 19.19 15.57 8.07
C ILE A 200 18.39 14.98 6.91
N GLU A 201 17.31 14.28 7.19
CA GLU A 201 16.43 13.74 6.14
C GLU A 201 15.83 14.87 5.29
N ALA A 202 15.30 15.93 5.90
CA ALA A 202 14.77 17.09 5.21
C ALA A 202 15.80 17.71 4.25
N GLU A 203 17.01 17.96 4.74
CA GLU A 203 18.08 18.56 3.96
C GLU A 203 18.53 17.65 2.80
N LYS A 204 18.81 16.36 3.10
CA LYS A 204 19.44 15.47 2.13
C LYS A 204 18.47 14.87 1.12
N VAL A 205 17.26 14.49 1.54
CA VAL A 205 16.27 13.85 0.69
C VAL A 205 15.46 14.88 -0.08
N PHE A 206 15.04 15.95 0.59
CA PHE A 206 14.14 16.95 -0.01
C PHE A 206 14.84 18.24 -0.42
N GLY A 207 16.11 18.45 0.01
CA GLY A 207 16.87 19.65 -0.30
C GLY A 207 16.29 20.92 0.34
N ALA A 208 15.50 20.77 1.39
CA ALA A 208 14.80 21.85 2.07
C ALA A 208 14.71 21.54 3.57
N ASP A 209 14.86 22.56 4.38
CA ASP A 209 14.70 22.53 5.84
C ASP A 209 13.47 23.36 6.31
N ASP A 210 12.65 23.80 5.38
CA ASP A 210 11.51 24.69 5.60
C ASP A 210 10.19 23.89 5.60
N ASP A 211 9.39 24.09 6.65
CA ASP A 211 8.04 23.52 6.81
C ASP A 211 7.07 23.90 5.67
N ALA A 212 7.40 24.93 4.87
CA ALA A 212 6.66 25.26 3.66
C ALA A 212 6.78 24.18 2.57
N HIS A 213 7.82 23.34 2.63
CA HIS A 213 7.95 22.21 1.73
C HIS A 213 7.01 21.07 2.16
N PRO A 214 6.07 20.61 1.28
CA PRO A 214 5.05 19.64 1.68
C PRO A 214 5.60 18.34 2.28
N ALA A 215 6.73 17.84 1.77
CA ALA A 215 7.34 16.62 2.28
C ALA A 215 8.02 16.84 3.65
N VAL A 216 8.65 17.99 3.86
CA VAL A 216 9.27 18.35 5.16
C VAL A 216 8.21 18.50 6.24
N ASN A 217 7.06 19.08 5.90
CA ASN A 217 5.94 19.21 6.84
C ASN A 217 5.34 17.83 7.26
N TYR A 218 5.71 16.75 6.60
CA TYR A 218 5.32 15.39 6.97
C TYR A 218 6.29 14.70 7.93
N LEU A 219 7.52 15.18 8.02
CA LEU A 219 8.54 14.66 8.94
C LEU A 219 8.26 15.10 10.38
#